data_e3eb0c6c1e982460979f2295348c922b
#
_entry.id   e3eb0c6c1e982460979f2295348c922b
#
_cell.length_a   1.000
_cell.length_b   1.000
_cell.length_c   1.000
_cell.angle_alpha   90.00
_cell.angle_beta   90.00
_cell.angle_gamma   90.00
#
_symmetry.space_group_name_H-M   'P 1'
#
loop_
_entity.id
_entity.type
_entity.pdbx_description
1 polymer ?
#
loop_
_entity_poly.entity_id
_entity_poly.type
_entity_poly.pdbx_seq_one_letter_code
_entity_poly.pdbx_strand_id
1 'polypeptide(L)'
;MTRGDAKRRGLDIENNQKSNFLITISKLTSNHATIKPVKLKVSKIKRFSNSLLSRNKTNNYFENIQSKLIAQKNGYDDALMLNESDKICCCSSSNIYFVKKNKIFTPPINDGALDGTVRRLLIEKKKVEVRSISLNNLSNVSEIFLTNSIGLRPVSKINNRSFKNGPITEKITEYLNKLGI
;
A
#
# COMPACT_ATOMS: atom_id res chain seq x y z
N MET A 1 2.03 -16.71 10.24
CA MET A 1 1.06 -17.59 10.92
C MET A 1 0.32 -18.39 9.85
N THR A 2 0.08 -19.67 10.08
CA THR A 2 -0.67 -20.55 9.19
C THR A 2 -1.84 -21.17 9.96
N ARG A 3 -2.72 -21.86 9.24
CA ARG A 3 -3.81 -22.63 9.86
C ARG A 3 -3.31 -23.67 10.88
N GLY A 4 -2.08 -24.14 10.74
CA GLY A 4 -1.52 -25.25 11.50
C GLY A 4 -1.72 -26.59 10.80
N ASP A 5 -1.26 -27.65 11.45
CA ASP A 5 -1.33 -29.01 10.91
C ASP A 5 -2.73 -29.58 11.06
N ALA A 6 -3.30 -30.08 9.98
CA ALA A 6 -4.59 -30.73 9.94
C ALA A 6 -4.39 -32.27 9.83
N LYS A 7 -5.21 -33.03 10.54
CA LYS A 7 -5.19 -34.52 10.46
C LYS A 7 -5.69 -35.04 9.13
N ARG A 8 -6.52 -34.26 8.43
CA ARG A 8 -7.11 -34.61 7.12
C ARG A 8 -6.76 -33.58 6.07
N ARG A 9 -6.69 -34.00 4.82
CA ARG A 9 -6.63 -33.08 3.68
C ARG A 9 -7.96 -32.35 3.54
N GLY A 10 -7.90 -31.08 3.14
CA GLY A 10 -9.08 -30.27 2.89
C GLY A 10 -9.00 -28.90 3.55
N LEU A 11 -10.12 -28.20 3.59
CA LEU A 11 -10.24 -26.84 4.11
C LEU A 11 -10.86 -26.77 5.50
N ASP A 12 -11.28 -27.91 6.05
CA ASP A 12 -11.93 -27.99 7.38
C ASP A 12 -10.97 -27.53 8.47
N ILE A 13 -11.51 -26.84 9.46
CA ILE A 13 -10.80 -26.41 10.66
C ILE A 13 -11.28 -27.28 11.82
N GLU A 14 -10.35 -27.99 12.44
CA GLU A 14 -10.65 -28.81 13.62
C GLU A 14 -10.77 -27.96 14.89
N ASN A 15 -11.68 -28.32 15.80
CA ASN A 15 -11.98 -27.52 16.99
C ASN A 15 -10.76 -27.20 17.88
N ASN A 16 -9.75 -28.04 17.89
CA ASN A 16 -8.53 -27.86 18.69
C ASN A 16 -7.27 -27.62 17.84
N GLN A 17 -7.42 -27.23 16.58
CA GLN A 17 -6.31 -26.99 15.68
C GLN A 17 -5.50 -25.77 16.14
N LYS A 18 -4.21 -25.97 16.41
CA LYS A 18 -3.29 -24.88 16.79
C LYS A 18 -2.66 -24.28 15.55
N SER A 19 -2.67 -22.96 15.45
CA SER A 19 -1.96 -22.23 14.39
C SER A 19 -0.46 -22.32 14.58
N ASN A 20 0.28 -22.50 13.50
CA ASN A 20 1.75 -22.38 13.49
C ASN A 20 2.12 -20.95 13.15
N PHE A 21 3.16 -20.41 13.80
CA PHE A 21 3.73 -19.11 13.43
C PHE A 21 5.25 -19.18 13.50
N LEU A 22 5.88 -18.45 12.59
CA LEU A 22 7.31 -18.26 12.53
C LEU A 22 7.61 -16.77 12.71
N ILE A 23 8.52 -16.46 13.61
CA ILE A 23 9.05 -15.12 13.83
C ILE A 23 10.50 -15.12 13.39
N THR A 24 10.86 -14.23 12.47
CA THR A 24 12.24 -14.00 12.06
C THR A 24 12.63 -12.56 12.35
N ILE A 25 13.86 -12.35 12.81
CA ILE A 25 14.42 -11.03 13.08
C ILE A 25 15.65 -10.88 12.17
N SER A 26 15.72 -9.78 11.43
CA SER A 26 16.87 -9.44 10.61
C SER A 26 17.20 -7.96 10.76
N LYS A 27 18.49 -7.63 10.65
CA LYS A 27 18.93 -6.22 10.64
C LYS A 27 18.43 -5.55 9.36
N LEU A 28 17.78 -4.40 9.52
CA LEU A 28 17.39 -3.58 8.37
C LEU A 28 18.65 -2.91 7.81
N THR A 29 19.00 -3.24 6.57
CA THR A 29 20.21 -2.71 5.90
C THR A 29 19.95 -1.49 5.04
N SER A 30 18.69 -1.00 4.98
CA SER A 30 18.35 0.17 4.20
C SER A 30 18.89 1.44 4.86
N ASN A 31 19.82 2.10 4.19
CA ASN A 31 20.15 3.49 4.50
C ASN A 31 18.91 4.35 4.19
N HIS A 32 18.27 4.89 5.21
CA HIS A 32 17.18 5.88 5.09
C HIS A 32 17.60 7.17 4.37
N ALA A 33 18.90 7.31 4.01
CA ALA A 33 19.51 8.53 3.50
C ALA A 33 19.09 8.91 2.07
N THR A 34 18.52 8.02 1.26
CA THR A 34 18.11 8.37 -0.11
C THR A 34 16.81 7.67 -0.48
N ILE A 35 15.71 8.32 -0.17
CA ILE A 35 14.37 7.87 -0.58
C ILE A 35 14.20 8.15 -2.07
N LYS A 36 14.46 7.17 -2.93
CA LYS A 36 14.25 7.30 -4.37
C LYS A 36 12.74 7.35 -4.67
N PRO A 37 12.28 8.37 -5.40
CA PRO A 37 10.91 8.44 -5.87
C PRO A 37 10.56 7.22 -6.75
N VAL A 38 9.31 6.74 -6.65
CA VAL A 38 8.84 5.57 -7.39
C VAL A 38 7.99 5.93 -8.59
N LYS A 39 8.10 5.14 -9.67
CA LYS A 39 7.25 5.18 -10.85
C LYS A 39 6.23 4.05 -10.74
N LEU A 40 4.95 4.37 -10.92
CA LEU A 40 3.83 3.44 -10.79
C LEU A 40 3.20 3.15 -12.15
N LYS A 41 2.97 1.86 -12.44
CA LYS A 41 2.13 1.39 -13.54
C LYS A 41 0.74 1.08 -13.01
N VAL A 42 -0.30 1.59 -13.65
CA VAL A 42 -1.66 1.17 -13.33
C VAL A 42 -1.82 -0.31 -13.71
N SER A 43 -2.18 -1.13 -12.75
CA SER A 43 -2.39 -2.57 -12.94
C SER A 43 -3.68 -2.85 -13.72
N LYS A 44 -3.63 -3.86 -14.59
CA LYS A 44 -4.84 -4.45 -15.20
C LYS A 44 -5.52 -5.45 -14.26
N ILE A 45 -4.77 -6.01 -13.30
CA ILE A 45 -5.32 -6.91 -12.29
C ILE A 45 -6.06 -6.05 -11.27
N LYS A 46 -7.36 -6.31 -11.12
CA LYS A 46 -8.24 -5.60 -10.19
C LYS A 46 -8.20 -6.24 -8.80
N ARG A 47 -8.37 -5.40 -7.79
CA ARG A 47 -8.49 -5.83 -6.40
C ARG A 47 -9.95 -5.79 -5.98
N PHE A 48 -10.53 -6.91 -5.58
CA PHE A 48 -11.92 -6.96 -5.15
C PHE A 48 -12.07 -6.33 -3.75
N SER A 49 -12.82 -5.23 -3.67
CA SER A 49 -12.96 -4.43 -2.44
C SER A 49 -13.64 -5.20 -1.30
N ASN A 50 -14.59 -6.09 -1.62
CA ASN A 50 -15.30 -6.92 -0.64
C ASN A 50 -14.58 -8.22 -0.28
N SER A 51 -13.43 -8.52 -0.88
CA SER A 51 -12.66 -9.71 -0.56
C SER A 51 -11.99 -9.59 0.83
N LEU A 52 -12.08 -10.64 1.63
CA LEU A 52 -11.32 -10.76 2.88
C LEU A 52 -9.81 -10.67 2.64
N LEU A 53 -9.32 -11.13 1.47
CA LEU A 53 -7.91 -11.02 1.09
C LEU A 53 -7.47 -9.57 0.87
N SER A 54 -8.38 -8.69 0.46
CA SER A 54 -8.10 -7.26 0.31
C SER A 54 -8.00 -6.52 1.65
N ARG A 55 -8.77 -6.94 2.63
CA ARG A 55 -8.86 -6.28 3.95
C ARG A 55 -7.88 -6.82 4.98
N ASN A 56 -7.35 -8.03 4.77
CA ASN A 56 -6.46 -8.69 5.71
C ASN A 56 -5.04 -8.84 5.14
N LYS A 57 -4.05 -8.72 6.03
CA LYS A 57 -2.65 -9.03 5.71
C LYS A 57 -2.46 -10.54 5.75
N THR A 58 -2.45 -11.18 4.59
CA THR A 58 -2.35 -12.64 4.45
C THR A 58 -1.07 -13.03 3.72
N ASN A 59 -0.78 -14.33 3.62
CA ASN A 59 0.30 -14.85 2.78
C ASN A 59 -0.14 -15.04 1.31
N ASN A 60 -1.41 -14.82 0.98
CA ASN A 60 -1.93 -14.90 -0.38
C ASN A 60 -1.75 -13.55 -1.10
N TYR A 61 -0.54 -13.30 -1.59
CA TYR A 61 -0.15 -12.06 -2.28
C TYR A 61 0.05 -12.25 -3.79
N PHE A 62 -0.53 -13.29 -4.37
CA PHE A 62 -0.30 -13.64 -5.77
C PHE A 62 -0.63 -12.48 -6.71
N GLU A 63 -1.82 -11.88 -6.62
CA GLU A 63 -2.23 -10.75 -7.46
C GLU A 63 -1.34 -9.51 -7.29
N ASN A 64 -0.92 -9.23 -6.06
CA ASN A 64 -0.02 -8.13 -5.74
C ASN A 64 1.36 -8.36 -6.38
N ILE A 65 1.90 -9.58 -6.28
CA ILE A 65 3.19 -9.97 -6.85
C ILE A 65 3.13 -9.91 -8.38
N GLN A 66 2.08 -10.47 -8.99
CA GLN A 66 1.89 -10.43 -10.44
C GLN A 66 1.77 -9.00 -10.97
N SER A 67 0.99 -8.15 -10.30
CA SER A 67 0.86 -6.73 -10.65
C SER A 67 2.20 -6.02 -10.62
N LYS A 68 3.01 -6.25 -9.57
CA LYS A 68 4.36 -5.67 -9.44
C LYS A 68 5.30 -6.17 -10.52
N LEU A 69 5.35 -7.47 -10.79
CA LEU A 69 6.20 -8.07 -11.82
C LEU A 69 5.88 -7.51 -13.21
N ILE A 70 4.58 -7.36 -13.54
CA ILE A 70 4.15 -6.74 -14.79
C ILE A 70 4.61 -5.28 -14.85
N ALA A 71 4.48 -4.51 -13.76
CA ALA A 71 4.96 -3.14 -13.70
C ALA A 71 6.47 -3.07 -13.94
N GLN A 72 7.26 -3.90 -13.28
CA GLN A 72 8.72 -3.97 -13.41
C GLN A 72 9.16 -4.33 -14.82
N LYS A 73 8.52 -5.31 -15.48
CA LYS A 73 8.77 -5.65 -16.89
C LYS A 73 8.51 -4.46 -17.85
N ASN A 74 7.70 -3.49 -17.44
CA ASN A 74 7.41 -2.27 -18.20
C ASN A 74 8.26 -1.05 -17.75
N GLY A 75 9.31 -1.23 -16.96
CA GLY A 75 10.21 -0.16 -16.52
C GLY A 75 9.66 0.73 -15.40
N TYR A 76 8.70 0.24 -14.62
CA TYR A 76 8.15 0.90 -13.43
C TYR A 76 8.60 0.18 -12.15
N ASP A 77 8.54 0.87 -11.02
CA ASP A 77 9.03 0.33 -9.74
C ASP A 77 7.96 -0.47 -8.99
N ASP A 78 6.68 -0.11 -9.17
CA ASP A 78 5.54 -0.78 -8.50
C ASP A 78 4.25 -0.62 -9.32
N ALA A 79 3.22 -1.34 -8.90
CA ALA A 79 1.89 -1.31 -9.50
C ALA A 79 0.91 -0.48 -8.66
N LEU A 80 0.15 0.41 -9.32
CA LEU A 80 -1.03 1.06 -8.74
C LEU A 80 -2.24 0.16 -9.00
N MET A 81 -2.89 -0.32 -7.96
CA MET A 81 -4.02 -1.23 -8.04
C MET A 81 -5.35 -0.48 -7.92
N LEU A 82 -6.29 -0.85 -8.76
CA LEU A 82 -7.67 -0.35 -8.75
C LEU A 82 -8.61 -1.46 -8.32
N ASN A 83 -9.76 -1.09 -7.76
CA ASN A 83 -10.84 -2.06 -7.51
C ASN A 83 -11.73 -2.27 -8.75
N GLU A 84 -12.74 -3.12 -8.60
CA GLU A 84 -13.75 -3.43 -9.61
C GLU A 84 -14.54 -2.21 -10.12
N SER A 85 -14.61 -1.15 -9.29
CA SER A 85 -15.29 0.13 -9.63
C SER A 85 -14.31 1.22 -10.08
N ASP A 86 -13.10 0.86 -10.51
CA ASP A 86 -12.03 1.78 -10.96
C ASP A 86 -11.59 2.81 -9.91
N LYS A 87 -11.84 2.54 -8.61
CA LYS A 87 -11.28 3.33 -7.53
C LYS A 87 -9.87 2.86 -7.22
N ILE A 88 -9.00 3.81 -6.89
CA ILE A 88 -7.64 3.53 -6.46
C ILE A 88 -7.69 2.91 -5.06
N CYS A 89 -6.99 1.77 -4.88
CA CYS A 89 -6.92 1.06 -3.61
C CYS A 89 -5.60 1.29 -2.89
N CYS A 90 -4.51 0.85 -3.50
CA CYS A 90 -3.18 0.76 -2.90
C CYS A 90 -2.14 0.51 -4.01
N CYS A 91 -0.87 0.38 -3.61
CA CYS A 91 0.15 -0.26 -4.45
C CYS A 91 0.35 -1.73 -4.04
N SER A 92 1.24 -2.45 -4.70
CA SER A 92 1.44 -3.89 -4.46
C SER A 92 1.73 -4.23 -2.99
N SER A 93 2.42 -3.35 -2.26
CA SER A 93 2.81 -3.55 -0.86
C SER A 93 2.76 -2.29 0.00
N SER A 94 2.04 -1.24 -0.45
CA SER A 94 2.00 0.06 0.24
C SER A 94 0.63 0.70 0.14
N ASN A 95 0.25 1.46 1.17
CA ASN A 95 -0.84 2.42 1.08
C ASN A 95 -0.41 3.63 0.23
N ILE A 96 -1.36 4.30 -0.41
CA ILE A 96 -1.12 5.46 -1.27
C ILE A 96 -1.84 6.69 -0.74
N TYR A 97 -1.21 7.85 -0.93
CA TYR A 97 -1.73 9.14 -0.47
C TYR A 97 -1.60 10.18 -1.57
N PHE A 98 -2.56 11.10 -1.59
CA PHE A 98 -2.68 12.15 -2.58
C PHE A 98 -2.78 13.51 -1.89
N VAL A 99 -1.98 14.46 -2.32
CA VAL A 99 -2.02 15.83 -1.81
C VAL A 99 -2.78 16.71 -2.79
N LYS A 100 -3.81 17.40 -2.29
CA LYS A 100 -4.60 18.38 -3.05
C LYS A 100 -4.95 19.55 -2.15
N LYS A 101 -4.65 20.78 -2.58
CA LYS A 101 -4.90 22.01 -1.80
C LYS A 101 -4.40 21.89 -0.35
N ASN A 102 -3.17 21.41 -0.18
CA ASN A 102 -2.50 21.18 1.11
C ASN A 102 -3.17 20.17 2.06
N LYS A 103 -4.19 19.44 1.59
CA LYS A 103 -4.81 18.34 2.32
C LYS A 103 -4.33 17.01 1.78
N ILE A 104 -4.17 16.02 2.66
CA ILE A 104 -3.72 14.67 2.32
C ILE A 104 -4.94 13.74 2.37
N PHE A 105 -5.09 12.92 1.32
CA PHE A 105 -6.15 11.93 1.20
C PHE A 105 -5.58 10.54 1.00
N THR A 106 -6.25 9.52 1.53
CA THR A 106 -5.95 8.11 1.31
C THR A 106 -7.23 7.34 1.02
N PRO A 107 -7.19 6.29 0.17
CA PRO A 107 -8.35 5.47 -0.12
C PRO A 107 -8.93 4.82 1.15
N PRO A 108 -10.27 4.63 1.22
CA PRO A 108 -10.91 3.89 2.30
C PRO A 108 -10.65 2.38 2.19
N ILE A 109 -10.78 1.68 3.31
CA ILE A 109 -10.70 0.21 3.35
C ILE A 109 -11.78 -0.40 2.45
N ASN A 110 -12.94 0.24 2.36
CA ASN A 110 -14.05 -0.21 1.52
C ASN A 110 -13.76 -0.15 0.01
N ASP A 111 -12.74 0.59 -0.41
CA ASP A 111 -12.24 0.53 -1.79
C ASP A 111 -11.20 -0.58 -2.00
N GLY A 112 -10.90 -1.38 -0.99
CA GLY A 112 -9.90 -2.47 -1.04
C GLY A 112 -8.52 -2.09 -0.51
N ALA A 113 -8.35 -0.92 0.12
CA ALA A 113 -7.11 -0.57 0.78
C ALA A 113 -6.89 -1.42 2.05
N LEU A 114 -5.64 -1.85 2.27
CA LEU A 114 -5.27 -2.48 3.53
C LEU A 114 -5.22 -1.43 4.65
N ASP A 115 -5.70 -1.79 5.85
CA ASP A 115 -5.55 -0.96 7.05
C ASP A 115 -4.12 -1.07 7.60
N GLY A 116 -3.17 -0.42 6.92
CA GLY A 116 -1.76 -0.44 7.28
C GLY A 116 -1.46 0.33 8.56
N THR A 117 -0.43 -0.09 9.29
CA THR A 117 -0.04 0.53 10.58
C THR A 117 0.28 2.02 10.45
N VAL A 118 1.08 2.41 9.47
CA VAL A 118 1.39 3.83 9.20
C VAL A 118 0.15 4.59 8.72
N ARG A 119 -0.72 3.94 7.90
CA ARG A 119 -1.98 4.55 7.47
C ARG A 119 -2.87 4.89 8.68
N ARG A 120 -3.06 3.95 9.58
CA ARG A 120 -3.86 4.15 10.81
C ARG A 120 -3.28 5.29 11.66
N LEU A 121 -1.98 5.27 11.90
CA LEU A 121 -1.27 6.33 12.64
C LEU A 121 -1.55 7.72 12.06
N LEU A 122 -1.39 7.89 10.74
CA LEU A 122 -1.59 9.19 10.07
C LEU A 122 -3.05 9.67 10.15
N ILE A 123 -4.02 8.76 10.09
CA ILE A 123 -5.45 9.08 10.23
C ILE A 123 -5.76 9.48 11.69
N GLU A 124 -5.32 8.70 12.67
CA GLU A 124 -5.53 8.96 14.10
C GLU A 124 -4.93 10.32 14.52
N LYS A 125 -3.77 10.67 13.96
CA LYS A 125 -3.14 11.99 14.18
C LYS A 125 -3.76 13.10 13.35
N LYS A 126 -4.91 12.88 12.70
CA LYS A 126 -5.65 13.85 11.86
C LYS A 126 -4.81 14.51 10.77
N LYS A 127 -3.78 13.79 10.29
CA LYS A 127 -2.92 14.29 9.20
C LYS A 127 -3.46 13.94 7.82
N VAL A 128 -4.37 12.95 7.75
CA VAL A 128 -4.89 12.37 6.50
C VAL A 128 -6.40 12.20 6.59
N GLU A 129 -7.10 12.61 5.54
CA GLU A 129 -8.54 12.37 5.35
C GLU A 129 -8.75 11.09 4.52
N VAL A 130 -9.74 10.28 4.89
CA VAL A 130 -10.10 9.07 4.13
C VAL A 130 -11.11 9.45 3.05
N ARG A 131 -10.76 9.18 1.77
CA ARG A 131 -11.60 9.56 0.64
C ARG A 131 -11.37 8.65 -0.56
N SER A 132 -12.44 8.21 -1.23
CA SER A 132 -12.36 7.49 -2.51
C SER A 132 -11.81 8.39 -3.62
N ILE A 133 -10.88 7.84 -4.40
CA ILE A 133 -10.18 8.54 -5.47
C ILE A 133 -10.13 7.62 -6.71
N SER A 134 -10.36 8.20 -7.89
CA SER A 134 -10.19 7.52 -9.19
C SER A 134 -9.06 8.19 -9.98
N LEU A 135 -8.62 7.55 -11.06
CA LEU A 135 -7.58 8.11 -11.94
C LEU A 135 -7.97 9.49 -12.50
N ASN A 136 -9.26 9.73 -12.77
CA ASN A 136 -9.76 11.00 -13.27
C ASN A 136 -9.61 12.14 -12.24
N ASN A 137 -9.56 11.81 -10.94
CA ASN A 137 -9.38 12.80 -9.88
C ASN A 137 -7.94 13.30 -9.70
N LEU A 138 -6.98 12.69 -10.40
CA LEU A 138 -5.56 13.04 -10.27
C LEU A 138 -5.20 14.39 -10.90
N SER A 139 -6.08 15.02 -11.69
CA SER A 139 -5.79 16.29 -12.41
C SER A 139 -5.29 17.42 -11.49
N ASN A 140 -5.81 17.51 -10.29
CA ASN A 140 -5.50 18.57 -9.31
C ASN A 140 -4.70 18.04 -8.10
N VAL A 141 -4.03 16.90 -8.24
CA VAL A 141 -3.12 16.35 -7.22
C VAL A 141 -1.73 16.94 -7.44
N SER A 142 -1.16 17.54 -6.39
CA SER A 142 0.16 18.16 -6.42
C SER A 142 1.29 17.17 -6.09
N GLU A 143 1.07 16.29 -5.09
CA GLU A 143 2.05 15.34 -4.60
C GLU A 143 1.37 13.98 -4.37
N ILE A 144 2.15 12.91 -4.54
CA ILE A 144 1.71 11.54 -4.22
C ILE A 144 2.85 10.86 -3.49
N PHE A 145 2.51 10.11 -2.43
CA PHE A 145 3.47 9.27 -1.73
C PHE A 145 2.85 7.94 -1.29
N LEU A 146 3.73 7.01 -0.98
CA LEU A 146 3.39 5.68 -0.49
C LEU A 146 3.90 5.51 0.93
N THR A 147 3.21 4.71 1.76
CA THR A 147 3.76 4.24 3.03
C THR A 147 3.53 2.75 3.24
N ASN A 148 4.43 2.14 3.97
CA ASN A 148 4.28 0.85 4.62
C ASN A 148 5.04 0.87 5.96
N SER A 149 5.21 -0.27 6.63
CA SER A 149 5.93 -0.38 7.91
C SER A 149 7.44 -0.07 7.81
N ILE A 150 7.99 0.06 6.60
CA ILE A 150 9.42 0.35 6.38
C ILE A 150 9.66 1.86 6.19
N GLY A 151 8.61 2.63 5.91
CA GLY A 151 8.72 4.08 5.74
C GLY A 151 7.87 4.66 4.61
N LEU A 152 8.25 5.85 4.14
CA LEU A 152 7.57 6.61 3.11
C LEU A 152 8.41 6.64 1.82
N ARG A 153 7.75 6.60 0.67
CA ARG A 153 8.37 6.80 -0.65
C ARG A 153 7.53 7.77 -1.50
N PRO A 154 8.10 8.87 -2.01
CA PRO A 154 7.40 9.75 -2.93
C PRO A 154 7.16 9.07 -4.28
N VAL A 155 6.10 9.49 -4.99
CA VAL A 155 5.77 8.99 -6.32
C VAL A 155 6.11 10.07 -7.36
N SER A 156 6.99 9.75 -8.30
CA SER A 156 7.38 10.66 -9.38
C SER A 156 6.52 10.51 -10.63
N LYS A 157 5.88 9.35 -10.83
CA LYS A 157 5.15 9.06 -12.06
C LYS A 157 4.04 8.02 -11.85
N ILE A 158 2.89 8.21 -12.48
CA ILE A 158 1.85 7.18 -12.67
C ILE A 158 1.57 7.08 -14.17
N ASN A 159 1.84 5.94 -14.78
CA ASN A 159 1.88 5.76 -16.24
C ASN A 159 2.70 6.89 -16.89
N ASN A 160 2.10 7.70 -17.75
CA ASN A 160 2.75 8.82 -18.44
C ASN A 160 2.66 10.14 -17.69
N ARG A 161 1.98 10.19 -16.54
CA ARG A 161 1.80 11.44 -15.79
C ARG A 161 2.86 11.58 -14.70
N SER A 162 3.58 12.71 -14.71
CA SER A 162 4.60 13.05 -13.70
C SER A 162 4.03 13.80 -12.53
N PHE A 163 4.64 13.60 -11.35
CA PHE A 163 4.34 14.30 -10.10
C PHE A 163 5.65 14.78 -9.48
N LYS A 164 5.60 15.90 -8.78
CA LYS A 164 6.77 16.43 -8.05
C LYS A 164 6.74 15.92 -6.60
N ASN A 165 7.92 15.68 -6.04
CA ASN A 165 8.05 15.65 -4.58
C ASN A 165 7.84 17.08 -4.08
N GLY A 166 7.10 17.25 -2.99
CA GLY A 166 6.77 18.57 -2.51
C GLY A 166 6.79 18.65 -0.98
N PRO A 167 6.58 19.86 -0.44
CA PRO A 167 6.79 20.17 0.98
C PRO A 167 5.88 19.37 1.93
N ILE A 168 4.71 18.92 1.47
CA ILE A 168 3.82 18.12 2.30
C ILE A 168 4.38 16.71 2.48
N THR A 169 4.85 16.10 1.41
CA THR A 169 5.52 14.78 1.47
C THR A 169 6.75 14.84 2.36
N GLU A 170 7.57 15.89 2.25
CA GLU A 170 8.75 16.10 3.10
C GLU A 170 8.39 16.22 4.58
N LYS A 171 7.38 17.02 4.93
CA LYS A 171 6.88 17.16 6.32
C LYS A 171 6.40 15.83 6.91
N ILE A 172 5.72 15.00 6.11
CA ILE A 172 5.28 13.68 6.57
C ILE A 172 6.49 12.75 6.73
N THR A 173 7.48 12.81 5.84
CA THR A 173 8.72 12.05 5.97
C THR A 173 9.46 12.39 7.26
N GLU A 174 9.66 13.68 7.53
CA GLU A 174 10.29 14.13 8.79
C GLU A 174 9.51 13.68 10.03
N TYR A 175 8.17 13.75 9.96
CA TYR A 175 7.31 13.29 11.04
C TYR A 175 7.47 11.79 11.31
N LEU A 176 7.49 10.95 10.27
CA LEU A 176 7.67 9.51 10.42
C LEU A 176 9.07 9.16 10.91
N ASN A 177 10.11 9.83 10.38
CA ASN A 177 11.49 9.63 10.82
C ASN A 177 11.67 9.92 12.32
N LYS A 178 11.01 10.95 12.87
CA LYS A 178 11.02 11.24 14.32
C LYS A 178 10.37 10.14 15.17
N LEU A 179 9.55 9.29 14.55
CA LEU A 179 8.92 8.13 15.19
C LEU A 179 9.71 6.81 14.96
N GLY A 180 10.84 6.88 14.25
CA GLY A 180 11.63 5.70 13.88
C GLY A 180 11.03 4.84 12.78
N ILE A 181 10.20 5.44 11.91
CA ILE A 181 9.50 4.76 10.79
C ILE A 181 10.10 5.22 9.47
#